data_d16849aff4c9f400dbfa1bcf92509f05
#
_entry.id   d16849aff4c9f400dbfa1bcf92509f05
#
_cell.length_a   1.000
_cell.length_b   1.000
_cell.length_c   1.000
_cell.angle_alpha   90.00
_cell.angle_beta   90.00
_cell.angle_gamma   90.00
#
_symmetry.space_group_name_H-M   'P 1'
#
loop_
_entity.id
_entity.type
_entity.pdbx_description
1 polymer ?
#
loop_
_entity_poly.entity_id
_entity_poly.type
_entity_poly.pdbx_seq_one_letter_code
_entity_poly.pdbx_strand_id
1 'polypeptide(L)'
;MANYNVTIINGSGSQTMETGEYSVSAVYAPGYDMSSLSPTSYTASSTTGTGAFTIGATGTLTIIFNETGAQGGTPITSGSVVMTDSTGATQYGPIIDIDSNGTATFNNVPFGSEQSAYTLYFKQLTSDENHNIYQSVFAVGMGDETQTEYILNTLKSVLQNFTLTDANYTGLPVYNAVLQFENDEIEG
;
A
#
# COMPACT_ATOMS: atom_id res chain seq x y z
N MET A 1 31.78 26.42 -16.87
CA MET A 1 30.37 26.22 -16.45
C MET A 1 30.44 25.60 -15.05
N ALA A 2 29.84 26.23 -14.04
CA ALA A 2 29.85 25.73 -12.69
C ALA A 2 28.73 24.66 -12.56
N ASN A 3 29.08 23.48 -11.99
CA ASN A 3 28.14 22.40 -11.70
C ASN A 3 28.02 22.25 -10.19
N TYR A 4 26.79 22.19 -9.69
CA TYR A 4 26.50 22.00 -8.28
C TYR A 4 25.62 20.75 -8.11
N ASN A 5 25.96 19.93 -7.10
CA ASN A 5 25.14 18.79 -6.69
C ASN A 5 24.50 19.12 -5.34
N VAL A 6 23.19 18.99 -5.27
CA VAL A 6 22.43 19.18 -4.04
C VAL A 6 21.90 17.83 -3.59
N THR A 7 22.34 17.37 -2.42
CA THR A 7 21.81 16.17 -1.82
C THR A 7 20.51 16.48 -1.10
N ILE A 8 19.44 15.77 -1.45
CA ILE A 8 18.12 15.93 -0.83
C ILE A 8 17.92 14.80 0.17
N ILE A 9 17.67 15.16 1.42
CA ILE A 9 17.37 14.22 2.51
C ILE A 9 16.04 14.65 3.14
N ASN A 10 15.09 13.73 3.22
CA ASN A 10 13.74 14.01 3.74
C ASN A 10 13.08 15.24 3.06
N GLY A 11 13.23 15.33 1.74
CA GLY A 11 12.62 16.38 0.94
C GLY A 11 13.33 17.74 0.98
N SER A 12 14.48 17.88 1.63
CA SER A 12 15.21 19.13 1.71
C SER A 12 16.72 18.96 1.51
N GLY A 13 17.34 20.02 0.99
CA GLY A 13 18.78 20.09 0.80
C GLY A 13 19.23 21.54 0.65
N SER A 14 20.53 21.81 0.82
CA SER A 14 21.10 23.13 0.66
C SER A 14 22.46 23.07 -0.03
N GLN A 15 22.77 24.12 -0.80
CA GLN A 15 24.03 24.27 -1.49
C GLN A 15 24.37 25.75 -1.62
N THR A 16 25.61 26.10 -1.38
CA THR A 16 26.11 27.45 -1.71
C THR A 16 26.42 27.49 -3.20
N MET A 17 25.82 28.45 -3.89
CA MET A 17 25.93 28.64 -5.35
C MET A 17 26.33 30.08 -5.66
N GLU A 18 27.03 30.26 -6.76
CA GLU A 18 27.26 31.63 -7.33
C GLU A 18 25.92 32.17 -7.85
N THR A 19 25.82 33.51 -7.91
CA THR A 19 24.65 34.16 -8.51
C THR A 19 24.54 33.85 -10.00
N GLY A 20 23.35 33.52 -10.48
CA GLY A 20 23.13 33.18 -11.88
C GLY A 20 21.90 32.30 -12.11
N GLU A 21 21.67 31.98 -13.37
CA GLU A 21 20.61 31.07 -13.79
C GLU A 21 21.19 29.67 -13.98
N TYR A 22 20.49 28.68 -13.45
CA TYR A 22 20.87 27.27 -13.49
C TYR A 22 19.74 26.43 -14.03
N SER A 23 20.07 25.48 -14.92
CA SER A 23 19.15 24.44 -15.34
C SER A 23 19.41 23.18 -14.53
N VAL A 24 18.36 22.44 -14.14
CA VAL A 24 18.51 21.12 -13.57
C VAL A 24 18.81 20.14 -14.69
N SER A 25 20.03 19.61 -14.71
CA SER A 25 20.51 18.71 -15.78
C SER A 25 20.17 17.23 -15.51
N ALA A 26 20.04 16.85 -14.24
CA ALA A 26 19.68 15.49 -13.84
C ALA A 26 19.10 15.46 -12.44
N VAL A 27 18.21 14.51 -12.18
CA VAL A 27 17.73 14.10 -10.85
C VAL A 27 17.93 12.60 -10.74
N TYR A 28 18.60 12.18 -9.69
CA TYR A 28 18.79 10.76 -9.37
C TYR A 28 17.87 10.38 -8.21
N ALA A 29 16.64 10.05 -8.55
CA ALA A 29 15.61 9.63 -7.61
C ALA A 29 14.94 8.36 -8.15
N PRO A 30 15.28 7.18 -7.61
CA PRO A 30 14.68 5.93 -8.06
C PRO A 30 13.16 5.96 -7.98
N GLY A 31 12.49 5.41 -8.98
CA GLY A 31 11.03 5.40 -9.09
C GLY A 31 10.37 6.73 -9.46
N TYR A 32 11.16 7.78 -9.73
CA TYR A 32 10.64 9.08 -10.16
C TYR A 32 11.01 9.39 -11.61
N ASP A 33 10.09 10.03 -12.31
CA ASP A 33 10.26 10.41 -13.72
C ASP A 33 10.85 11.81 -13.86
N MET A 34 12.10 11.86 -14.35
CA MET A 34 12.79 13.13 -14.58
C MET A 34 12.01 14.06 -15.53
N SER A 35 11.26 13.54 -16.49
CA SER A 35 10.46 14.34 -17.41
C SER A 35 9.33 15.12 -16.72
N SER A 36 8.93 14.68 -15.51
CA SER A 36 7.91 15.34 -14.70
C SER A 36 8.46 16.45 -13.78
N LEU A 37 9.78 16.66 -13.78
CA LEU A 37 10.39 17.70 -12.94
C LEU A 37 9.88 19.10 -13.26
N SER A 38 9.47 19.84 -12.25
CA SER A 38 9.03 21.23 -12.36
C SER A 38 9.39 22.04 -11.12
N PRO A 39 9.96 23.23 -11.26
CA PRO A 39 10.53 23.82 -12.48
C PRO A 39 11.81 23.09 -12.93
N THR A 40 12.27 23.32 -14.13
CA THR A 40 13.52 22.77 -14.67
C THR A 40 14.72 23.73 -14.53
N SER A 41 14.51 24.89 -13.91
CA SER A 41 15.56 25.91 -13.71
C SER A 41 15.40 26.62 -12.36
N TYR A 42 16.48 27.23 -11.91
CA TYR A 42 16.53 28.03 -10.68
C TYR A 42 17.44 29.23 -10.86
N THR A 43 17.03 30.40 -10.36
CA THR A 43 17.86 31.60 -10.34
C THR A 43 18.40 31.85 -8.95
N ALA A 44 19.71 31.70 -8.77
CA ALA A 44 20.39 32.04 -7.53
C ALA A 44 20.64 33.55 -7.48
N SER A 45 20.10 34.24 -6.49
CA SER A 45 20.28 35.66 -6.24
C SER A 45 21.44 35.91 -5.26
N SER A 46 21.76 37.20 -5.06
CA SER A 46 22.80 37.61 -4.10
C SER A 46 22.41 37.47 -2.63
N THR A 47 21.21 37.00 -2.35
CA THR A 47 20.70 36.71 -0.98
C THR A 47 20.33 35.25 -0.88
N THR A 48 20.24 34.73 0.39
CA THR A 48 19.74 33.39 0.62
C THR A 48 18.34 33.25 0.00
N GLY A 49 18.19 32.24 -0.87
CA GLY A 49 16.96 31.97 -1.57
C GLY A 49 16.48 30.53 -1.30
N THR A 50 15.25 30.25 -1.65
CA THR A 50 14.66 28.91 -1.59
C THR A 50 14.10 28.55 -2.95
N GLY A 51 14.49 27.39 -3.49
CA GLY A 51 13.88 26.77 -4.67
C GLY A 51 12.97 25.62 -4.25
N ALA A 52 11.81 25.54 -4.85
CA ALA A 52 10.89 24.41 -4.67
C ALA A 52 10.75 23.69 -6.01
N PHE A 53 10.96 22.37 -5.97
CA PHE A 53 10.87 21.49 -7.13
C PHE A 53 9.90 20.35 -6.83
N THR A 54 9.17 19.92 -7.84
CA THR A 54 8.29 18.75 -7.77
C THR A 54 8.68 17.73 -8.82
N ILE A 55 8.52 16.46 -8.52
CA ILE A 55 8.80 15.35 -9.43
C ILE A 55 7.77 14.25 -9.20
N GLY A 56 7.26 13.66 -10.28
CA GLY A 56 6.26 12.58 -10.21
C GLY A 56 6.91 11.22 -10.12
N ALA A 57 6.24 10.31 -9.43
CA ALA A 57 6.57 8.89 -9.40
C ALA A 57 5.99 8.14 -10.61
N THR A 58 6.58 7.00 -10.99
CA THR A 58 6.19 6.23 -12.19
C THR A 58 5.79 4.79 -11.91
N GLY A 59 6.10 4.27 -10.73
CA GLY A 59 5.85 2.87 -10.39
C GLY A 59 4.37 2.52 -10.28
N THR A 60 4.06 1.25 -10.49
CA THR A 60 2.73 0.66 -10.25
C THR A 60 2.85 -0.45 -9.22
N LEU A 61 2.07 -0.39 -8.16
CA LEU A 61 1.95 -1.45 -7.17
C LEU A 61 0.54 -2.05 -7.25
N THR A 62 0.50 -3.36 -7.46
CA THR A 62 -0.72 -4.16 -7.40
C THR A 62 -0.71 -5.00 -6.13
N ILE A 63 -1.71 -4.83 -5.27
CA ILE A 63 -1.89 -5.63 -4.07
C ILE A 63 -3.07 -6.56 -4.30
N ILE A 64 -2.85 -7.87 -4.09
CA ILE A 64 -3.86 -8.91 -4.28
C ILE A 64 -4.19 -9.48 -2.90
N PHE A 65 -5.45 -9.44 -2.53
CA PHE A 65 -5.98 -9.94 -1.27
C PHE A 65 -6.61 -11.31 -1.49
N ASN A 66 -6.03 -12.34 -0.90
CA ASN A 66 -6.49 -13.71 -0.97
C ASN A 66 -6.63 -14.32 0.42
N GLU A 67 -7.51 -15.31 0.57
CA GLU A 67 -7.62 -16.11 1.80
C GLU A 67 -6.34 -16.90 2.12
N THR A 68 -5.62 -17.33 1.10
CA THR A 68 -4.39 -18.15 1.25
C THR A 68 -3.09 -17.35 1.14
N GLY A 69 -3.15 -16.06 0.84
CA GLY A 69 -1.96 -15.22 0.68
C GLY A 69 -1.06 -15.60 -0.51
N ALA A 70 -1.55 -16.38 -1.47
CA ALA A 70 -0.81 -16.88 -2.62
C ALA A 70 -1.58 -16.72 -3.93
N GLN A 71 -0.87 -16.77 -5.05
CA GLN A 71 -1.51 -16.78 -6.37
C GLN A 71 -2.41 -18.02 -6.50
N GLY A 72 -3.65 -17.80 -6.92
CA GLY A 72 -4.64 -18.86 -7.09
C GLY A 72 -5.47 -19.18 -5.84
N GLY A 73 -5.27 -18.43 -4.74
CA GLY A 73 -6.18 -18.46 -3.59
C GLY A 73 -7.52 -17.80 -3.89
N THR A 74 -8.48 -17.96 -2.99
CA THR A 74 -9.80 -17.31 -3.10
C THR A 74 -9.65 -15.79 -2.94
N PRO A 75 -10.03 -14.98 -3.94
CA PRO A 75 -9.85 -13.54 -3.86
C PRO A 75 -10.86 -12.89 -2.90
N ILE A 76 -10.41 -11.88 -2.16
CA ILE A 76 -11.25 -10.99 -1.36
C ILE A 76 -11.70 -9.86 -2.28
N THR A 77 -12.95 -9.86 -2.70
CA THR A 77 -13.45 -9.07 -3.84
C THR A 77 -14.05 -7.72 -3.48
N SER A 78 -13.91 -7.27 -2.25
CA SER A 78 -14.36 -5.94 -1.82
C SER A 78 -13.52 -5.41 -0.66
N GLY A 79 -13.59 -4.11 -0.46
CA GLY A 79 -12.85 -3.38 0.55
C GLY A 79 -12.06 -2.23 -0.05
N SER A 80 -11.23 -1.58 0.75
CA SER A 80 -10.44 -0.43 0.31
C SER A 80 -9.08 -0.37 1.00
N VAL A 81 -8.11 0.19 0.29
CA VAL A 81 -6.70 0.29 0.71
C VAL A 81 -6.20 1.71 0.48
N VAL A 82 -5.31 2.18 1.34
CA VAL A 82 -4.65 3.47 1.20
C VAL A 82 -3.15 3.36 1.51
N MET A 83 -2.35 4.19 0.85
CA MET A 83 -0.93 4.36 1.17
C MET A 83 -0.77 5.31 2.36
N THR A 84 0.04 4.92 3.34
CA THR A 84 0.21 5.67 4.59
C THR A 84 1.68 5.78 5.00
N ASP A 85 1.94 6.54 6.05
CA ASP A 85 3.19 6.47 6.81
C ASP A 85 3.30 5.14 7.60
N SER A 86 4.45 4.91 8.25
CA SER A 86 4.72 3.70 9.03
C SER A 86 3.78 3.51 10.24
N THR A 87 3.09 4.55 10.67
CA THR A 87 2.13 4.49 11.79
C THR A 87 0.71 4.22 11.31
N GLY A 88 0.45 4.37 10.01
CA GLY A 88 -0.88 4.32 9.41
C GLY A 88 -1.75 5.54 9.72
N ALA A 89 -1.17 6.62 10.27
CA ALA A 89 -1.89 7.83 10.67
C ALA A 89 -1.99 8.86 9.55
N THR A 90 -0.97 8.96 8.70
CA THR A 90 -0.92 9.92 7.59
C THR A 90 -1.20 9.24 6.27
N GLN A 91 -2.19 9.70 5.54
CA GLN A 91 -2.55 9.22 4.21
C GLN A 91 -1.73 9.96 3.15
N TYR A 92 -1.12 9.22 2.21
CA TYR A 92 -0.26 9.78 1.16
C TYR A 92 -0.84 9.66 -0.26
N GLY A 93 -2.00 9.13 -0.44
CA GLY A 93 -2.56 8.95 -1.77
C GLY A 93 -4.07 8.76 -1.75
N PRO A 94 -4.67 8.47 -2.89
CA PRO A 94 -6.09 8.16 -2.95
C PRO A 94 -6.39 6.84 -2.23
N ILE A 95 -7.62 6.70 -1.76
CA ILE A 95 -8.17 5.41 -1.36
C ILE A 95 -8.49 4.65 -2.64
N ILE A 96 -8.01 3.39 -2.71
CA ILE A 96 -8.25 2.49 -3.84
C ILE A 96 -9.17 1.38 -3.38
N ASP A 97 -10.26 1.17 -4.10
CA ASP A 97 -11.16 0.06 -3.85
C ASP A 97 -10.59 -1.25 -4.40
N ILE A 98 -10.80 -2.34 -3.66
CA ILE A 98 -10.46 -3.69 -4.09
C ILE A 98 -11.48 -4.11 -5.14
N ASP A 99 -11.03 -4.52 -6.31
CA ASP A 99 -11.88 -4.92 -7.43
C ASP A 99 -12.42 -6.36 -7.28
N SER A 100 -13.23 -6.79 -8.26
CA SER A 100 -13.83 -8.13 -8.29
C SER A 100 -12.81 -9.28 -8.44
N ASN A 101 -11.56 -9.00 -8.69
CA ASN A 101 -10.47 -9.97 -8.73
C ASN A 101 -9.63 -9.97 -7.44
N GLY A 102 -10.06 -9.23 -6.42
CA GLY A 102 -9.30 -9.07 -5.17
C GLY A 102 -8.12 -8.12 -5.30
N THR A 103 -8.12 -7.21 -6.26
CA THR A 103 -6.96 -6.40 -6.63
C THR A 103 -7.17 -4.93 -6.31
N ALA A 104 -6.16 -4.31 -5.69
CA ALA A 104 -6.04 -2.86 -5.53
C ALA A 104 -4.76 -2.37 -6.23
N THR A 105 -4.89 -1.45 -7.20
CA THR A 105 -3.77 -0.98 -8.01
C THR A 105 -3.48 0.49 -7.73
N PHE A 106 -2.27 0.77 -7.25
CA PHE A 106 -1.74 2.10 -7.02
C PHE A 106 -0.82 2.49 -8.17
N ASN A 107 -1.11 3.60 -8.81
CA ASN A 107 -0.26 4.19 -9.86
C ASN A 107 0.59 5.31 -9.27
N ASN A 108 1.68 5.64 -9.95
CA ASN A 108 2.62 6.69 -9.55
C ASN A 108 3.20 6.46 -8.14
N VAL A 109 3.55 5.24 -7.85
CA VAL A 109 4.23 4.85 -6.62
C VAL A 109 5.74 4.98 -6.83
N PRO A 110 6.48 5.64 -5.92
CA PRO A 110 7.94 5.71 -6.04
C PRO A 110 8.55 4.39 -5.57
N PHE A 111 9.34 3.74 -6.40
CA PHE A 111 10.13 2.57 -6.04
C PHE A 111 11.60 2.94 -5.81
N GLY A 112 12.26 2.21 -4.91
CA GLY A 112 13.68 2.31 -4.69
C GLY A 112 14.51 1.79 -5.89
N SER A 113 15.78 1.56 -5.65
CA SER A 113 16.68 0.88 -6.58
C SER A 113 17.24 -0.38 -5.91
N GLU A 114 17.91 -1.23 -6.69
CA GLU A 114 18.61 -2.38 -6.15
C GLU A 114 19.61 -2.01 -5.03
N GLN A 115 20.20 -0.79 -5.11
CA GLN A 115 21.12 -0.28 -4.11
C GLN A 115 20.48 0.54 -3.00
N SER A 116 19.23 0.97 -3.18
CA SER A 116 18.54 1.91 -2.28
C SER A 116 17.03 1.66 -2.25
N ALA A 117 16.65 0.49 -1.79
CA ALA A 117 15.25 0.16 -1.54
C ALA A 117 14.69 0.95 -0.34
N TYR A 118 13.42 1.28 -0.38
CA TYR A 118 12.71 1.86 0.76
C TYR A 118 11.34 1.19 0.92
N THR A 119 10.79 1.28 2.13
CA THR A 119 9.52 0.65 2.48
C THR A 119 8.38 1.65 2.32
N LEU A 120 7.34 1.23 1.62
CA LEU A 120 6.07 1.93 1.53
C LEU A 120 5.04 1.17 2.36
N TYR A 121 4.14 1.89 2.99
CA TYR A 121 3.13 1.32 3.87
C TYR A 121 1.74 1.49 3.25
N PHE A 122 0.97 0.41 3.28
CA PHE A 122 -0.39 0.38 2.77
C PHE A 122 -1.29 -0.18 3.87
N LYS A 123 -2.40 0.48 4.12
CA LYS A 123 -3.36 0.11 5.14
C LYS A 123 -4.68 -0.25 4.49
N GLN A 124 -5.16 -1.45 4.75
CA GLN A 124 -6.53 -1.80 4.41
C GLN A 124 -7.47 -1.08 5.36
N LEU A 125 -8.38 -0.27 4.82
CA LEU A 125 -9.34 0.53 5.58
C LEU A 125 -10.63 -0.24 5.84
N THR A 126 -11.08 -0.99 4.83
CA THR A 126 -12.27 -1.83 4.91
C THR A 126 -12.00 -3.17 4.24
N SER A 127 -12.64 -4.22 4.73
CA SER A 127 -12.68 -5.53 4.12
C SER A 127 -14.12 -5.86 3.73
N ASP A 128 -14.36 -7.01 3.11
CA ASP A 128 -15.70 -7.52 2.93
C ASP A 128 -16.34 -7.95 4.27
N GLU A 129 -17.60 -8.38 4.24
CA GLU A 129 -18.34 -8.75 5.44
C GLU A 129 -17.80 -9.99 6.16
N ASN A 130 -17.06 -10.86 5.45
CA ASN A 130 -16.60 -12.16 5.94
C ASN A 130 -15.16 -12.17 6.41
N HIS A 131 -14.38 -11.13 6.11
CA HIS A 131 -12.95 -11.09 6.41
C HIS A 131 -12.59 -9.96 7.39
N ASN A 132 -11.54 -10.17 8.16
CA ASN A 132 -10.98 -9.15 9.02
C ASN A 132 -10.23 -8.10 8.18
N ILE A 133 -10.18 -6.86 8.68
CA ILE A 133 -9.30 -5.85 8.10
C ILE A 133 -7.85 -6.25 8.37
N TYR A 134 -7.05 -6.29 7.33
CA TYR A 134 -5.60 -6.36 7.46
C TYR A 134 -5.08 -4.98 7.88
N GLN A 135 -4.47 -4.87 9.06
CA GLN A 135 -4.20 -3.56 9.67
C GLN A 135 -3.15 -2.74 8.93
N SER A 136 -2.12 -3.38 8.40
CA SER A 136 -1.19 -2.70 7.51
C SER A 136 -0.49 -3.70 6.59
N VAL A 137 -0.31 -3.25 5.37
CA VAL A 137 0.42 -3.93 4.31
C VAL A 137 1.63 -3.07 3.99
N PHE A 138 2.75 -3.67 3.70
CA PHE A 138 3.92 -2.94 3.24
C PHE A 138 4.49 -3.57 1.97
N ALA A 139 5.08 -2.74 1.13
CA ALA A 139 5.83 -3.15 -0.04
C ALA A 139 7.21 -2.50 -0.01
N VAL A 140 8.21 -3.23 -0.45
CA VAL A 140 9.57 -2.72 -0.57
C VAL A 140 9.82 -2.35 -2.02
N GLY A 141 10.18 -1.10 -2.25
CA GLY A 141 10.56 -0.64 -3.59
C GLY A 141 11.92 -1.19 -3.97
N MET A 142 11.98 -2.00 -5.04
CA MET A 142 13.16 -2.72 -5.50
C MET A 142 13.75 -2.19 -6.81
N GLY A 143 13.32 -1.02 -7.25
CA GLY A 143 13.75 -0.43 -8.52
C GLY A 143 12.92 -0.85 -9.73
N ASP A 144 11.98 -1.76 -9.57
CA ASP A 144 11.04 -2.14 -10.62
C ASP A 144 9.93 -1.10 -10.77
N GLU A 145 9.46 -0.88 -12.00
CA GLU A 145 8.34 0.04 -12.26
C GLU A 145 6.99 -0.56 -11.85
N THR A 146 6.91 -1.89 -11.75
CA THR A 146 5.70 -2.62 -11.37
C THR A 146 6.03 -3.72 -10.37
N GLN A 147 5.27 -3.78 -9.29
CA GLN A 147 5.38 -4.80 -8.26
C GLN A 147 4.01 -5.37 -7.93
N THR A 148 3.95 -6.66 -7.60
CA THR A 148 2.73 -7.35 -7.16
C THR A 148 2.97 -8.02 -5.81
N GLU A 149 2.07 -7.75 -4.87
CA GLU A 149 2.09 -8.33 -3.52
C GLU A 149 0.82 -9.16 -3.28
N TYR A 150 0.97 -10.25 -2.54
CA TYR A 150 -0.14 -11.12 -2.15
C TYR A 150 -0.35 -11.04 -0.64
N ILE A 151 -1.55 -10.71 -0.21
CA ILE A 151 -1.89 -10.52 1.18
C ILE A 151 -2.91 -11.56 1.62
N LEU A 152 -2.61 -12.23 2.71
CA LEU A 152 -3.52 -13.13 3.39
C LEU A 152 -4.53 -12.35 4.23
N ASN A 153 -5.82 -12.58 3.98
CA ASN A 153 -6.89 -12.13 4.87
C ASN A 153 -7.47 -13.31 5.65
N THR A 154 -7.74 -13.07 6.93
CA THR A 154 -8.34 -14.07 7.81
C THR A 154 -9.86 -13.96 7.83
N LEU A 155 -10.53 -15.11 7.82
CA LEU A 155 -11.97 -15.16 8.00
C LEU A 155 -12.38 -14.64 9.38
N LYS A 156 -13.50 -13.97 9.45
CA LYS A 156 -14.11 -13.57 10.71
C LYS A 156 -14.72 -14.77 11.40
N SER A 157 -14.38 -14.93 12.67
CA SER A 157 -15.06 -15.87 13.54
C SER A 157 -16.20 -15.15 14.26
N VAL A 158 -17.40 -15.68 14.15
CA VAL A 158 -18.60 -15.15 14.82
C VAL A 158 -19.25 -16.22 15.68
N LEU A 159 -19.75 -15.80 16.85
CA LEU A 159 -20.47 -16.70 17.73
C LEU A 159 -21.80 -17.12 17.06
N GLN A 160 -21.96 -18.43 16.90
CA GLN A 160 -23.21 -19.04 16.44
C GLN A 160 -23.89 -19.72 17.61
N ASN A 161 -25.20 -19.54 17.73
CA ASN A 161 -26.00 -20.19 18.76
C ASN A 161 -26.88 -21.25 18.10
N PHE A 162 -26.87 -22.45 18.65
CA PHE A 162 -27.62 -23.58 18.15
C PHE A 162 -28.60 -24.06 19.22
N THR A 163 -29.78 -24.52 18.78
CA THR A 163 -30.76 -25.18 19.63
C THR A 163 -31.05 -26.56 19.06
N LEU A 164 -31.15 -27.54 19.92
CA LEU A 164 -31.54 -28.88 19.55
C LEU A 164 -32.78 -29.29 20.39
N THR A 165 -33.86 -29.62 19.71
CA THR A 165 -35.13 -30.03 20.35
C THR A 165 -35.54 -31.40 19.87
N ASP A 166 -36.27 -32.12 20.72
CA ASP A 166 -36.85 -33.42 20.39
C ASP A 166 -37.98 -33.28 19.37
N ALA A 167 -37.94 -34.04 18.30
CA ALA A 167 -38.94 -34.00 17.24
C ALA A 167 -40.31 -34.60 17.65
N ASN A 168 -40.30 -35.52 18.60
CA ASN A 168 -41.50 -36.21 19.05
C ASN A 168 -42.20 -35.46 20.20
N TYR A 169 -41.43 -34.66 20.95
CA TYR A 169 -41.94 -33.86 22.07
C TYR A 169 -41.64 -32.40 21.82
N THR A 170 -42.53 -31.77 21.09
CA THR A 170 -42.35 -30.37 20.62
C THR A 170 -41.93 -29.42 21.76
N GLY A 171 -40.80 -28.79 21.61
CA GLY A 171 -40.27 -27.78 22.53
C GLY A 171 -39.44 -28.35 23.70
N LEU A 172 -39.28 -29.68 23.82
CA LEU A 172 -38.38 -30.23 24.80
C LEU A 172 -36.92 -30.12 24.29
N PRO A 173 -36.02 -29.54 25.10
CA PRO A 173 -34.60 -29.49 24.74
C PRO A 173 -33.96 -30.88 24.83
N VAL A 174 -33.08 -31.20 23.89
CA VAL A 174 -32.20 -32.36 23.96
C VAL A 174 -31.01 -32.03 24.86
N TYR A 175 -30.81 -32.83 25.88
CA TYR A 175 -29.73 -32.64 26.86
C TYR A 175 -28.48 -33.46 26.49
N ASN A 176 -27.29 -32.95 26.81
CA ASN A 176 -26.01 -33.64 26.66
C ASN A 176 -25.73 -34.15 25.23
N ALA A 177 -26.15 -33.36 24.22
CA ALA A 177 -25.85 -33.67 22.83
C ALA A 177 -24.61 -32.91 22.37
N VAL A 178 -23.90 -33.47 21.39
CA VAL A 178 -22.83 -32.83 20.64
C VAL A 178 -23.26 -32.75 19.20
N LEU A 179 -23.23 -31.56 18.64
CA LEU A 179 -23.36 -31.30 17.20
C LEU A 179 -21.95 -31.14 16.63
N GLN A 180 -21.59 -31.96 15.67
CA GLN A 180 -20.33 -31.85 14.97
C GLN A 180 -20.60 -31.24 13.59
N PHE A 181 -19.86 -30.20 13.27
CA PHE A 181 -19.89 -29.53 11.97
C PHE A 181 -18.54 -29.71 11.31
N GLU A 182 -18.55 -30.03 10.04
CA GLU A 182 -17.35 -30.17 9.22
C GLU A 182 -17.46 -29.24 8.01
N ASN A 183 -16.37 -28.59 7.66
CA ASN A 183 -16.26 -27.81 6.45
C ASN A 183 -14.91 -28.11 5.79
N ASP A 184 -14.94 -28.79 4.67
CA ASP A 184 -13.75 -29.22 3.92
C ASP A 184 -13.04 -28.06 3.21
N GLU A 185 -13.68 -26.87 3.15
CA GLU A 185 -13.13 -25.68 2.48
C GLU A 185 -12.33 -24.76 3.44
N ILE A 186 -12.41 -25.01 4.76
CA ILE A 186 -11.69 -24.25 5.77
C ILE A 186 -10.58 -25.12 6.35
N GLU A 187 -9.35 -24.87 5.96
CA GLU A 187 -8.19 -25.45 6.63
C GLU A 187 -7.99 -24.80 8.00
N GLY A 188 -8.01 -25.62 9.05
CA GLY A 188 -7.84 -25.22 10.45
C GLY A 188 -6.38 -25.07 10.89
#